data_87e77a1803ee9ad6f57a48559ed156f5
#
_entry.id   87e77a1803ee9ad6f57a48559ed156f5
#
_cell.length_a   1.000
_cell.length_b   1.000
_cell.length_c   1.000
_cell.angle_alpha   90.00
_cell.angle_beta   90.00
_cell.angle_gamma   90.00
#
_symmetry.space_group_name_H-M   'P 1'
#
loop_
_entity.id
_entity.type
_entity.pdbx_description
1 polymer ?
#
loop_
_entity_poly.entity_id
_entity_poly.type
_entity_poly.pdbx_seq_one_letter_code
_entity_poly.pdbx_strand_id
1 'polypeptide(L)'
;MMKKAYIPALLVLLSLLTLCGCHGSRGQNAFSVPDSFDESRQYEITFCAKNDTNKTQVDIYNKAITDFQALYPNISVKLRLYTDYGKIYNDVITNIATNTTPNVCITYPDHIATYLTGSNVVAPLDGLFADERYGLGGSALKYDGPAMEEIIPQFLEECSFSGSHYAVPFMRSTEACYVNKTYVEAL
;
A
#
# COMPACT_ATOMS: atom_id res chain seq x y z
N MET A 1 8.49 37.82 51.81
CA MET A 1 8.25 38.27 50.39
C MET A 1 8.97 37.37 49.39
N MET A 2 8.69 36.06 49.34
CA MET A 2 9.39 35.10 48.42
C MET A 2 8.45 34.23 47.54
N LYS A 3 7.18 34.59 47.37
CA LYS A 3 6.20 33.77 46.62
C LYS A 3 5.94 34.19 45.16
N LYS A 4 6.52 35.29 44.68
CA LYS A 4 6.24 35.80 43.31
C LYS A 4 7.22 35.34 42.23
N ALA A 5 8.33 34.69 42.56
CA ALA A 5 9.34 34.30 41.57
C ALA A 5 9.11 32.91 40.94
N TYR A 6 8.31 32.04 41.53
CA TYR A 6 8.10 30.68 41.04
C TYR A 6 7.09 30.56 39.88
N ILE A 7 6.17 31.51 39.77
CA ILE A 7 5.16 31.49 38.70
C ILE A 7 5.79 31.68 37.31
N PRO A 8 6.71 32.65 37.07
CA PRO A 8 7.35 32.78 35.78
C PRO A 8 8.30 31.63 35.49
N ALA A 9 8.97 31.07 36.49
CA ALA A 9 9.84 29.89 36.30
C ALA A 9 9.04 28.63 35.91
N LEU A 10 7.86 28.43 36.47
CA LEU A 10 6.95 27.33 36.14
C LEU A 10 6.38 27.48 34.74
N LEU A 11 6.03 28.71 34.30
CA LEU A 11 5.57 28.98 32.93
C LEU A 11 6.65 28.77 31.88
N VAL A 12 7.90 29.11 32.16
CA VAL A 12 9.04 28.84 31.27
C VAL A 12 9.32 27.37 31.20
N LEU A 13 9.23 26.63 32.30
CA LEU A 13 9.39 25.17 32.30
C LEU A 13 8.27 24.45 31.51
N LEU A 14 7.04 24.93 31.62
CA LEU A 14 5.88 24.39 30.89
C LEU A 14 5.98 24.68 29.39
N SER A 15 6.51 25.84 28.99
CA SER A 15 6.73 26.19 27.58
C SER A 15 7.88 25.41 26.94
N LEU A 16 8.89 25.00 27.72
CA LEU A 16 9.96 24.13 27.25
C LEU A 16 9.51 22.67 27.01
N LEU A 17 8.49 22.21 27.74
CA LEU A 17 7.91 20.89 27.54
C LEU A 17 7.05 20.79 26.27
N THR A 18 6.52 21.90 25.76
CA THR A 18 5.75 21.90 24.50
C THR A 18 6.61 21.96 23.25
N LEU A 19 7.90 22.25 23.34
CA LEU A 19 8.84 22.31 22.23
C LEU A 19 9.47 20.95 21.87
N CYS A 20 9.25 19.91 22.65
CA CYS A 20 9.72 18.55 22.37
C CYS A 20 8.83 17.76 21.40
N GLY A 21 7.91 18.41 20.69
CA GLY A 21 6.92 17.78 19.80
C GLY A 21 7.36 17.54 18.35
N CYS A 22 8.56 17.90 17.94
CA CYS A 22 9.08 17.52 16.64
C CYS A 22 9.90 16.24 16.75
N HIS A 23 9.23 15.09 16.78
CA HIS A 23 9.90 13.85 16.41
C HIS A 23 10.12 13.90 14.90
N GLY A 24 11.34 14.26 14.50
CA GLY A 24 11.81 14.04 13.15
C GLY A 24 11.58 12.59 12.77
N SER A 25 11.22 12.34 11.52
CA SER A 25 11.07 11.03 10.92
C SER A 25 12.26 10.15 11.32
N ARG A 26 12.06 9.30 12.32
CA ARG A 26 12.99 8.20 12.59
C ARG A 26 12.97 7.33 11.36
N GLY A 27 14.15 7.02 10.85
CA GLY A 27 14.35 6.27 9.63
C GLY A 27 13.34 5.11 9.55
N GLN A 28 12.74 4.98 8.38
CA GLN A 28 11.86 3.86 8.09
C GLN A 28 12.61 2.60 8.50
N ASN A 29 12.04 1.81 9.40
CA ASN A 29 12.55 0.48 9.64
C ASN A 29 12.46 -0.24 8.29
N ALA A 30 13.60 -0.53 7.69
CA ALA A 30 13.63 -1.18 6.40
C ALA A 30 12.85 -2.49 6.54
N PHE A 31 11.82 -2.67 5.70
CA PHE A 31 11.16 -3.94 5.56
C PHE A 31 12.22 -4.97 5.15
N SER A 32 12.31 -6.08 5.85
CA SER A 32 13.18 -7.19 5.48
C SER A 32 12.33 -8.43 5.22
N VAL A 33 12.63 -9.11 4.12
CA VAL A 33 12.01 -10.40 3.81
C VAL A 33 12.50 -11.40 4.88
N PRO A 34 11.58 -12.12 5.56
CA PRO A 34 11.98 -13.11 6.56
C PRO A 34 12.67 -14.31 5.91
N ASP A 35 13.55 -14.97 6.68
CA ASP A 35 14.27 -16.15 6.20
C ASP A 35 13.35 -17.34 5.89
N SER A 36 12.21 -17.41 6.57
CA SER A 36 11.19 -18.44 6.34
C SER A 36 9.79 -17.91 6.66
N PHE A 37 8.81 -18.46 5.98
CA PHE A 37 7.40 -18.26 6.27
C PHE A 37 6.93 -19.34 7.25
N ASP A 38 6.35 -18.94 8.39
CA ASP A 38 5.84 -19.87 9.39
C ASP A 38 4.42 -20.33 9.03
N GLU A 39 4.32 -21.50 8.41
CA GLU A 39 3.04 -22.10 8.02
C GLU A 39 2.20 -22.61 9.22
N SER A 40 2.77 -22.73 10.40
CA SER A 40 2.04 -23.14 11.60
C SER A 40 1.22 -22.01 12.22
N ARG A 41 1.58 -20.77 11.93
CA ARG A 41 0.93 -19.57 12.43
C ARG A 41 -0.26 -19.19 11.55
N GLN A 42 -1.36 -18.76 12.17
CA GLN A 42 -2.50 -18.19 11.47
C GLN A 42 -2.30 -16.70 11.21
N TYR A 43 -2.61 -16.28 9.98
CA TYR A 43 -2.53 -14.89 9.55
C TYR A 43 -3.89 -14.42 9.03
N GLU A 44 -4.19 -13.17 9.28
CA GLU A 44 -5.36 -12.49 8.70
C GLU A 44 -4.86 -11.30 7.89
N ILE A 45 -5.25 -11.21 6.63
CA ILE A 45 -4.89 -10.14 5.70
C ILE A 45 -6.16 -9.40 5.28
N THR A 46 -6.16 -8.09 5.38
CA THR A 46 -7.19 -7.23 4.80
C THR A 46 -6.76 -6.76 3.42
N PHE A 47 -7.59 -7.04 2.42
CA PHE A 47 -7.41 -6.58 1.04
C PHE A 47 -8.52 -5.59 0.68
N CYS A 48 -8.15 -4.34 0.34
CA CYS A 48 -9.07 -3.29 -0.05
C CYS A 48 -9.09 -3.13 -1.57
N ALA A 49 -10.28 -3.27 -2.17
CA ALA A 49 -10.48 -3.16 -3.61
C ALA A 49 -11.73 -2.34 -3.95
N LYS A 50 -11.79 -1.80 -5.17
CA LYS A 50 -12.98 -1.12 -5.67
C LYS A 50 -14.04 -2.17 -6.07
N ASN A 51 -15.27 -1.92 -5.65
CA ASN A 51 -16.44 -2.64 -6.16
C ASN A 51 -16.89 -1.97 -7.45
N ASP A 52 -16.64 -2.60 -8.58
CA ASP A 52 -17.16 -2.10 -9.85
C ASP A 52 -18.64 -2.45 -10.02
N THR A 53 -19.35 -1.68 -10.84
CA THR A 53 -20.75 -1.97 -11.22
C THR A 53 -20.88 -3.34 -11.90
N ASN A 54 -19.79 -3.84 -12.47
CA ASN A 54 -19.70 -5.18 -13.04
C ASN A 54 -19.28 -6.19 -11.94
N LYS A 55 -20.20 -7.10 -11.61
CA LYS A 55 -19.95 -8.19 -10.66
C LYS A 55 -18.76 -9.07 -11.01
N THR A 56 -18.42 -9.18 -12.28
CA THR A 56 -17.34 -10.03 -12.79
C THR A 56 -16.01 -9.76 -12.07
N GLN A 57 -15.68 -8.50 -11.80
CA GLN A 57 -14.42 -8.17 -11.10
C GLN A 57 -14.42 -8.65 -9.65
N VAL A 58 -15.54 -8.50 -8.95
CA VAL A 58 -15.68 -9.00 -7.57
C VAL A 58 -15.60 -10.52 -7.52
N ASP A 59 -16.21 -11.20 -8.50
CA ASP A 59 -16.14 -12.66 -8.61
C ASP A 59 -14.71 -13.14 -8.88
N ILE A 60 -13.93 -12.40 -9.68
CA ILE A 60 -12.50 -12.67 -9.90
C ILE A 60 -11.72 -12.53 -8.60
N TYR A 61 -11.93 -11.47 -7.82
CA TYR A 61 -11.26 -11.31 -6.53
C TYR A 61 -11.62 -12.44 -5.56
N ASN A 62 -12.90 -12.79 -5.44
CA ASN A 62 -13.33 -13.87 -4.57
C ASN A 62 -12.74 -15.22 -5.00
N LYS A 63 -12.69 -15.48 -6.30
CA LYS A 63 -12.06 -16.70 -6.82
C LYS A 63 -10.56 -16.72 -6.51
N ALA A 64 -9.84 -15.63 -6.78
CA ALA A 64 -8.41 -15.54 -6.49
C ALA A 64 -8.11 -15.73 -4.99
N ILE A 65 -8.92 -15.15 -4.11
CA ILE A 65 -8.80 -15.34 -2.65
C ILE A 65 -9.04 -16.81 -2.28
N THR A 66 -10.06 -17.44 -2.86
CA THR A 66 -10.36 -18.85 -2.61
C THR A 66 -9.21 -19.75 -3.05
N ASP A 67 -8.67 -19.54 -4.25
CA ASP A 67 -7.54 -20.29 -4.79
C ASP A 67 -6.29 -20.09 -3.94
N PHE A 68 -6.00 -18.84 -3.54
CA PHE A 68 -4.88 -18.51 -2.66
C PHE A 68 -4.99 -19.20 -1.29
N GLN A 69 -6.16 -19.14 -0.65
CA GLN A 69 -6.38 -19.78 0.65
C GLN A 69 -6.34 -21.32 0.58
N ALA A 70 -6.62 -21.90 -0.58
CA ALA A 70 -6.44 -23.33 -0.79
C ALA A 70 -4.95 -23.73 -0.80
N LEU A 71 -4.08 -22.87 -1.29
CA LEU A 71 -2.62 -23.07 -1.29
C LEU A 71 -1.99 -22.72 0.08
N TYR A 72 -2.52 -21.72 0.75
CA TYR A 72 -2.04 -21.21 2.04
C TYR A 72 -3.18 -21.22 3.09
N PRO A 73 -3.57 -22.40 3.61
CA PRO A 73 -4.74 -22.53 4.50
C PRO A 73 -4.56 -21.83 5.85
N ASN A 74 -3.36 -21.45 6.20
CA ASN A 74 -3.04 -20.67 7.39
C ASN A 74 -3.17 -19.14 7.17
N ILE A 75 -3.55 -18.68 5.97
CA ILE A 75 -3.78 -17.26 5.67
C ILE A 75 -5.25 -17.05 5.33
N SER A 76 -5.93 -16.21 6.12
CA SER A 76 -7.30 -15.75 5.85
C SER A 76 -7.26 -14.35 5.22
N VAL A 77 -7.94 -14.15 4.09
CA VAL A 77 -8.02 -12.86 3.40
C VAL A 77 -9.41 -12.27 3.53
N LYS A 78 -9.51 -11.10 4.16
CA LYS A 78 -10.74 -10.31 4.26
C LYS A 78 -10.79 -9.28 3.13
N LEU A 79 -11.67 -9.50 2.15
CA LEU A 79 -11.94 -8.54 1.08
C LEU A 79 -12.83 -7.40 1.60
N ARG A 80 -12.34 -6.16 1.51
CA ARG A 80 -13.13 -4.94 1.74
C ARG A 80 -13.38 -4.23 0.40
N LEU A 81 -14.64 -4.01 0.08
CA LEU A 81 -15.07 -3.39 -1.16
C LEU A 81 -15.51 -1.96 -0.93
N TYR A 82 -15.03 -1.06 -1.78
CA TYR A 82 -15.34 0.37 -1.78
C TYR A 82 -15.97 0.78 -3.09
N THR A 83 -16.80 1.80 -3.10
CA THR A 83 -17.49 2.28 -4.32
C THR A 83 -16.55 3.00 -5.29
N ASP A 84 -15.44 3.56 -4.78
CA ASP A 84 -14.44 4.27 -5.59
C ASP A 84 -13.06 4.26 -4.90
N TYR A 85 -12.00 4.60 -5.66
CA TYR A 85 -10.64 4.66 -5.14
C TYR A 85 -10.40 5.80 -4.14
N GLY A 86 -11.17 6.90 -4.24
CA GLY A 86 -11.11 8.01 -3.29
C GLY A 86 -11.54 7.58 -1.89
N LYS A 87 -12.51 6.65 -1.79
CA LYS A 87 -12.92 6.10 -0.50
C LYS A 87 -11.87 5.16 0.09
N ILE A 88 -11.18 4.36 -0.74
CA ILE A 88 -10.02 3.58 -0.28
C ILE A 88 -8.95 4.52 0.25
N TYR A 89 -8.62 5.58 -0.51
CA TYR A 89 -7.66 6.60 -0.10
C TYR A 89 -7.99 7.22 1.26
N ASN A 90 -9.23 7.70 1.44
CA ASN A 90 -9.66 8.33 2.67
C ASN A 90 -9.65 7.36 3.86
N ASP A 91 -10.02 6.10 3.65
CA ASP A 91 -9.97 5.06 4.68
C ASP A 91 -8.52 4.79 5.12
N VAL A 92 -7.60 4.63 4.17
CA VAL A 92 -6.17 4.44 4.46
C VAL A 92 -5.62 5.64 5.25
N ILE A 93 -5.87 6.88 4.81
CA ILE A 93 -5.39 8.09 5.51
C ILE A 93 -5.93 8.15 6.94
N THR A 94 -7.20 7.84 7.13
CA THR A 94 -7.82 7.83 8.48
C THR A 94 -7.17 6.75 9.36
N ASN A 95 -6.91 5.58 8.79
CA ASN A 95 -6.36 4.44 9.51
C ASN A 95 -4.85 4.58 9.81
N ILE A 96 -4.13 5.44 9.09
CA ILE A 96 -2.73 5.78 9.42
C ILE A 96 -2.64 6.34 10.85
N ALA A 97 -3.52 7.26 11.20
CA ALA A 97 -3.52 7.89 12.52
C ALA A 97 -3.81 6.91 13.67
N THR A 98 -4.54 5.83 13.39
CA THR A 98 -4.93 4.80 14.37
C THR A 98 -4.08 3.54 14.29
N ASN A 99 -3.12 3.47 13.37
CA ASN A 99 -2.29 2.30 13.11
C ASN A 99 -3.10 1.03 12.77
N THR A 100 -4.17 1.20 11.98
CA THR A 100 -5.10 0.14 11.55
C THR A 100 -5.23 0.06 10.02
N THR A 101 -4.17 0.44 9.31
CA THR A 101 -4.12 0.38 7.84
C THR A 101 -4.35 -1.03 7.32
N PRO A 102 -4.95 -1.20 6.13
CA PRO A 102 -5.07 -2.51 5.50
C PRO A 102 -3.69 -3.08 5.15
N ASN A 103 -3.60 -4.40 5.02
CA ASN A 103 -2.36 -5.05 4.60
C ASN A 103 -2.07 -4.84 3.11
N VAL A 104 -3.11 -4.87 2.29
CA VAL A 104 -3.02 -4.67 0.83
C VAL A 104 -4.19 -3.81 0.37
N CYS A 105 -3.94 -2.87 -0.53
CA CYS A 105 -4.99 -2.12 -1.19
C CYS A 105 -4.65 -1.84 -2.66
N ILE A 106 -5.68 -1.77 -3.51
CA ILE A 106 -5.55 -1.24 -4.87
C ILE A 106 -5.65 0.28 -4.77
N THR A 107 -4.66 0.98 -5.30
CA THR A 107 -4.57 2.44 -5.19
C THR A 107 -3.89 3.06 -6.41
N TYR A 108 -3.88 4.38 -6.50
CA TYR A 108 -3.14 5.11 -7.52
C TYR A 108 -1.74 5.49 -7.02
N PRO A 109 -0.75 5.67 -7.91
CA PRO A 109 0.61 6.09 -7.51
C PRO A 109 0.65 7.40 -6.71
N ASP A 110 -0.14 8.40 -7.08
CA ASP A 110 -0.24 9.69 -6.37
C ASP A 110 -0.79 9.53 -4.94
N HIS A 111 -1.67 8.57 -4.70
CA HIS A 111 -2.13 8.23 -3.35
C HIS A 111 -0.99 7.66 -2.50
N ILE A 112 -0.12 6.82 -3.08
CA ILE A 112 1.04 6.27 -2.38
C ILE A 112 1.96 7.39 -1.87
N ALA A 113 2.20 8.42 -2.69
CA ALA A 113 3.00 9.57 -2.27
C ALA A 113 2.45 10.23 -0.99
N THR A 114 1.12 10.29 -0.85
CA THR A 114 0.49 10.78 0.38
C THR A 114 0.66 9.81 1.54
N TYR A 115 0.50 8.51 1.33
CA TYR A 115 0.69 7.50 2.39
C TYR A 115 2.11 7.50 2.95
N LEU A 116 3.11 7.78 2.11
CA LEU A 116 4.52 7.87 2.49
C LEU A 116 4.84 9.07 3.40
N THR A 117 3.91 10.01 3.59
CA THR A 117 4.06 11.04 4.63
C THR A 117 3.93 10.50 6.05
N GLY A 118 3.29 9.33 6.22
CA GLY A 118 3.25 8.59 7.47
C GLY A 118 4.50 7.72 7.67
N SER A 119 4.92 7.55 8.92
CA SER A 119 6.07 6.69 9.23
C SER A 119 5.69 5.22 9.16
N ASN A 120 6.43 4.42 8.39
CA ASN A 120 6.25 2.96 8.27
C ASN A 120 4.84 2.51 7.82
N VAL A 121 4.18 3.29 6.98
CA VAL A 121 2.83 3.01 6.50
C VAL A 121 2.85 2.08 5.28
N VAL A 122 3.77 2.31 4.37
CA VAL A 122 3.92 1.51 3.14
C VAL A 122 5.27 0.81 3.18
N ALA A 123 5.27 -0.50 2.97
CA ALA A 123 6.50 -1.29 2.90
C ALA A 123 7.22 -1.05 1.58
N PRO A 124 8.54 -0.77 1.57
CA PRO A 124 9.34 -0.81 0.35
C PRO A 124 9.45 -2.25 -0.15
N LEU A 125 9.28 -2.45 -1.45
CA LEU A 125 9.20 -3.79 -2.05
C LEU A 125 10.50 -4.26 -2.70
N ASP A 126 11.51 -3.39 -2.78
CA ASP A 126 12.78 -3.73 -3.47
C ASP A 126 13.43 -5.00 -2.92
N GLY A 127 13.45 -5.14 -1.59
CA GLY A 127 13.97 -6.35 -0.94
C GLY A 127 13.16 -7.60 -1.28
N LEU A 128 11.84 -7.47 -1.43
CA LEU A 128 10.97 -8.57 -1.85
C LEU A 128 11.17 -8.89 -3.33
N PHE A 129 11.28 -7.88 -4.19
CA PHE A 129 11.54 -8.10 -5.61
C PHE A 129 12.87 -8.82 -5.86
N ALA A 130 13.88 -8.56 -5.04
CA ALA A 130 15.19 -9.20 -5.11
C ALA A 130 15.24 -10.60 -4.45
N ASP A 131 14.20 -11.02 -3.71
CA ASP A 131 14.20 -12.30 -3.03
C ASP A 131 13.80 -13.44 -4.00
N GLU A 132 14.71 -14.38 -4.24
CA GLU A 132 14.52 -15.51 -5.17
C GLU A 132 13.46 -16.52 -4.69
N ARG A 133 13.05 -16.45 -3.43
CA ARG A 133 12.08 -17.39 -2.83
C ARG A 133 10.66 -16.85 -2.83
N TYR A 134 10.48 -15.60 -2.35
CA TYR A 134 9.18 -14.99 -2.10
C TYR A 134 8.88 -13.81 -3.02
N GLY A 135 9.82 -13.42 -3.87
CA GLY A 135 9.62 -12.39 -4.88
C GLY A 135 8.70 -12.83 -6.03
N LEU A 136 8.60 -11.99 -7.04
CA LEU A 136 7.81 -12.31 -8.24
C LEU A 136 8.42 -13.53 -8.96
N GLY A 137 7.60 -14.55 -9.19
CA GLY A 137 8.07 -15.83 -9.74
C GLY A 137 8.95 -16.63 -8.78
N GLY A 138 8.96 -16.32 -7.49
CA GLY A 138 9.85 -16.90 -6.49
C GLY A 138 9.66 -18.39 -6.26
N SER A 139 10.77 -19.10 -6.00
CA SER A 139 10.84 -20.56 -5.92
C SER A 139 10.08 -21.17 -4.75
N ALA A 140 9.77 -20.41 -3.70
CA ALA A 140 8.99 -20.86 -2.55
C ALA A 140 7.49 -20.57 -2.68
N LEU A 141 7.05 -19.91 -3.74
CA LEU A 141 5.63 -19.66 -3.99
C LEU A 141 4.92 -20.94 -4.42
N LYS A 142 3.71 -21.18 -3.91
CA LYS A 142 2.88 -22.35 -4.22
C LYS A 142 2.01 -22.16 -5.47
N TYR A 143 2.25 -21.11 -6.25
CA TYR A 143 1.54 -20.81 -7.49
C TYR A 143 2.54 -20.26 -8.52
N ASP A 144 2.19 -20.44 -9.79
CA ASP A 144 2.93 -19.88 -10.90
C ASP A 144 2.50 -18.43 -11.09
N GLY A 145 3.31 -17.51 -10.63
CA GLY A 145 3.09 -16.07 -10.70
C GLY A 145 4.00 -15.43 -11.75
N PRO A 146 3.73 -14.18 -12.16
CA PRO A 146 4.57 -13.48 -13.11
C PRO A 146 5.97 -13.28 -12.57
N ALA A 147 6.97 -13.46 -13.41
CA ALA A 147 8.34 -13.08 -13.11
C ALA A 147 8.50 -11.54 -13.22
N MET A 148 9.56 -11.01 -12.63
CA MET A 148 9.83 -9.56 -12.65
C MET A 148 9.97 -9.00 -14.07
N GLU A 149 10.55 -9.79 -14.98
CA GLU A 149 10.78 -9.46 -16.39
C GLU A 149 9.49 -9.35 -17.21
N GLU A 150 8.40 -9.93 -16.72
CA GLU A 150 7.09 -9.85 -17.37
C GLU A 150 6.34 -8.56 -17.02
N ILE A 151 6.81 -7.81 -16.04
CA ILE A 151 6.22 -6.51 -15.67
C ILE A 151 6.77 -5.44 -16.62
N ILE A 152 5.86 -4.67 -17.20
CA ILE A 152 6.22 -3.54 -18.08
C ILE A 152 7.00 -2.51 -17.26
N PRO A 153 8.28 -2.22 -17.61
CA PRO A 153 9.15 -1.37 -16.79
C PRO A 153 8.59 0.03 -16.54
N GLN A 154 7.92 0.65 -17.52
CA GLN A 154 7.32 1.98 -17.37
C GLN A 154 6.24 2.01 -16.30
N PHE A 155 5.46 0.93 -16.16
CA PHE A 155 4.41 0.85 -15.15
C PHE A 155 4.99 0.60 -13.75
N LEU A 156 6.09 -0.14 -13.69
CA LEU A 156 6.80 -0.37 -12.43
C LEU A 156 7.45 0.92 -11.92
N GLU A 157 8.06 1.71 -12.82
CA GLU A 157 8.70 2.99 -12.48
C GLU A 157 7.70 3.98 -11.87
N GLU A 158 6.44 3.99 -12.32
CA GLU A 158 5.39 4.83 -11.73
C GLU A 158 5.08 4.47 -10.26
N CYS A 159 5.50 3.30 -9.81
CA CYS A 159 5.36 2.85 -8.43
C CYS A 159 6.59 3.16 -7.57
N SER A 160 7.57 3.89 -8.14
CA SER A 160 8.82 4.26 -7.48
C SER A 160 8.77 5.67 -6.90
N PHE A 161 9.22 5.82 -5.67
CA PHE A 161 9.33 7.10 -4.97
C PHE A 161 10.69 7.16 -4.26
N SER A 162 11.45 8.21 -4.53
CA SER A 162 12.79 8.39 -3.94
C SER A 162 13.73 7.19 -4.13
N GLY A 163 13.59 6.49 -5.27
CA GLY A 163 14.45 5.37 -5.63
C GLY A 163 14.06 4.01 -5.01
N SER A 164 12.87 3.91 -4.42
CA SER A 164 12.33 2.63 -3.92
C SER A 164 10.93 2.38 -4.48
N HIS A 165 10.60 1.12 -4.73
CA HIS A 165 9.29 0.70 -5.19
C HIS A 165 8.37 0.40 -4.01
N TYR A 166 7.12 0.88 -4.07
CA TYR A 166 6.12 0.74 -3.01
C TYR A 166 4.83 0.06 -3.46
N ALA A 167 4.74 -0.30 -4.72
CA ALA A 167 3.61 -1.05 -5.24
C ALA A 167 4.02 -1.93 -6.43
N VAL A 168 3.13 -2.86 -6.80
CA VAL A 168 3.18 -3.65 -8.02
C VAL A 168 2.11 -3.13 -8.96
N PRO A 169 2.40 -2.88 -10.25
CA PRO A 169 1.38 -2.54 -11.25
C PRO A 169 0.35 -3.67 -11.34
N PHE A 170 -0.93 -3.33 -11.20
CA PHE A 170 -2.00 -4.32 -11.26
C PHE A 170 -2.93 -4.12 -12.45
N MET A 171 -3.46 -2.90 -12.60
CA MET A 171 -4.34 -2.53 -13.71
C MET A 171 -3.96 -1.16 -14.21
N ARG A 172 -3.90 -1.01 -15.55
CA ARG A 172 -3.70 0.29 -16.19
C ARG A 172 -4.80 0.51 -17.21
N SER A 173 -5.38 1.69 -17.18
CA SER A 173 -6.27 2.17 -18.22
C SER A 173 -5.57 3.25 -19.03
N THR A 174 -5.96 3.39 -20.27
CA THR A 174 -5.50 4.47 -21.15
C THR A 174 -6.69 5.13 -21.81
N GLU A 175 -6.52 6.37 -22.15
CA GLU A 175 -7.48 7.10 -22.98
C GLU A 175 -7.01 7.04 -24.44
N ALA A 176 -7.96 6.84 -25.34
CA ALA A 176 -7.71 6.86 -26.77
C ALA A 176 -8.76 7.71 -27.49
N CYS A 177 -8.32 8.53 -28.42
CA CYS A 177 -9.20 9.30 -29.27
C CYS A 177 -9.62 8.44 -30.47
N TYR A 178 -10.90 8.13 -30.57
CA TYR A 178 -11.48 7.46 -31.75
C TYR A 178 -12.00 8.50 -32.71
N VAL A 179 -11.49 8.49 -33.93
CA VAL A 179 -11.91 9.40 -35.00
C VAL A 179 -12.69 8.63 -36.07
N ASN A 180 -13.92 9.06 -36.33
CA ASN A 180 -14.66 8.55 -37.49
C ASN A 180 -14.06 9.18 -38.77
N LYS A 181 -13.17 8.42 -39.41
CA LYS A 181 -12.40 8.87 -40.55
C LYS A 181 -13.34 9.29 -41.73
N THR A 182 -14.37 8.51 -42.00
CA THR A 182 -15.32 8.81 -43.08
C THR A 182 -16.04 10.14 -42.85
N TYR A 183 -16.41 10.44 -41.61
CA TYR A 183 -17.07 11.70 -41.28
C TYR A 183 -16.12 12.90 -41.39
N VAL A 184 -14.91 12.76 -40.90
CA VAL A 184 -13.90 13.84 -40.94
C VAL A 184 -13.45 14.15 -42.38
N GLU A 185 -13.35 13.13 -43.24
CA GLU A 185 -13.01 13.30 -44.67
C GLU A 185 -14.17 13.90 -45.49
N ALA A 186 -15.40 13.90 -44.97
CA ALA A 186 -16.57 14.48 -45.61
C ALA A 186 -16.81 15.96 -45.23
N LEU A 187 -16.08 16.51 -44.26
CA LEU A 187 -16.11 17.91 -43.83
C LEU A 187 -15.14 18.76 -44.65
#